data_676b29b72136799694b52143a08a2792
#
_entry.id   676b29b72136799694b52143a08a2792
#
_cell.length_a   1.000
_cell.length_b   1.000
_cell.length_c   1.000
_cell.angle_alpha   90.00
_cell.angle_beta   90.00
_cell.angle_gamma   90.00
#
_symmetry.space_group_name_H-M   'P 1'
#
loop_
_entity.id
_entity.type
_entity.pdbx_description
1 polymer ?
#
loop_
_entity_poly.entity_id
_entity_poly.type
_entity_poly.pdbx_seq_one_letter_code
_entity_poly.pdbx_strand_id
1 'polypeptide(L)'
;MISILNKRASTHPNWCEDNYWIKETKNLIIGAVLDGCSTGKDSHFASTLFKHLLERIHKTNYDYYERESSLGIIEVYLWELWGVGREVKQLCSLSEMNLLSTVVMFVYNKETLQLAVKFVGDGVVYANGQEFVNDEANQPNYLAYHFEKSFEEAQKFINSRRMETFENVVDFSVCTDGIQSFVNLKNPSLDPKIAVDYLVKDTRWVGMTHGLGKKFNILTNRVDEYKLSDEMCWWEIQDDLTIIRYHDTV
;
A
#
# COMPACT_ATOMS: atom_id res chain seq x y z
N MET A 1 11.56 3.63 -12.40
CA MET A 1 10.80 2.44 -12.84
C MET A 1 10.01 1.84 -11.69
N ILE A 2 8.79 1.32 -11.94
CA ILE A 2 7.88 0.80 -10.92
C ILE A 2 8.01 -0.72 -10.83
N SER A 3 8.08 -1.25 -9.61
CA SER A 3 8.01 -2.68 -9.29
C SER A 3 6.93 -2.92 -8.24
N ILE A 4 6.18 -4.00 -8.38
CA ILE A 4 5.05 -4.31 -7.49
C ILE A 4 5.22 -5.73 -6.95
N LEU A 5 4.96 -5.89 -5.66
CA LEU A 5 4.82 -7.17 -4.98
C LEU A 5 3.46 -7.20 -4.28
N ASN A 6 2.71 -8.27 -4.48
CA ASN A 6 1.50 -8.56 -3.72
C ASN A 6 1.54 -10.04 -3.39
N LYS A 7 1.57 -10.38 -2.12
CA LYS A 7 1.77 -11.74 -1.63
C LYS A 7 0.87 -12.04 -0.45
N ARG A 8 0.23 -13.19 -0.53
CA ARG A 8 -0.59 -13.75 0.54
C ARG A 8 0.31 -14.40 1.60
N ALA A 9 0.01 -14.15 2.86
CA ALA A 9 0.62 -14.84 3.98
C ALA A 9 0.20 -16.31 4.04
N SER A 10 1.03 -17.16 4.64
CA SER A 10 0.70 -18.56 4.86
C SER A 10 -0.42 -18.76 5.90
N THR A 11 -0.61 -17.79 6.76
CA THR A 11 -1.66 -17.72 7.79
C THR A 11 -3.05 -17.47 7.20
N HIS A 12 -3.13 -16.89 5.98
CA HIS A 12 -4.39 -16.60 5.27
C HIS A 12 -4.69 -17.72 4.26
N PRO A 13 -5.59 -18.69 4.58
CA PRO A 13 -5.70 -19.92 3.80
C PRO A 13 -6.32 -19.74 2.40
N ASN A 14 -7.18 -18.74 2.22
CA ASN A 14 -8.02 -18.64 1.02
C ASN A 14 -7.59 -17.53 0.06
N TRP A 15 -7.46 -16.30 0.55
CA TRP A 15 -7.31 -15.10 -0.28
C TRP A 15 -6.21 -14.21 0.27
N CYS A 16 -5.59 -13.41 -0.61
CA CYS A 16 -4.82 -12.24 -0.21
C CYS A 16 -5.80 -11.13 0.12
N GLU A 17 -5.76 -10.64 1.35
CA GLU A 17 -6.60 -9.54 1.83
C GLU A 17 -6.14 -8.20 1.28
N ASP A 18 -4.85 -8.13 0.97
CA ASP A 18 -4.21 -6.97 0.35
C ASP A 18 -4.50 -6.80 -1.13
N ASN A 19 -4.52 -5.56 -1.55
CA ASN A 19 -4.58 -5.17 -2.95
C ASN A 19 -3.80 -3.88 -3.20
N TYR A 20 -3.71 -3.49 -4.47
CA TYR A 20 -3.12 -2.22 -4.88
C TYR A 20 -3.81 -1.66 -6.10
N TRP A 21 -3.68 -0.37 -6.27
CA TRP A 21 -4.04 0.35 -7.48
C TRP A 21 -2.91 1.32 -7.84
N ILE A 22 -2.61 1.46 -9.14
CA ILE A 22 -1.57 2.37 -9.61
C ILE A 22 -1.86 2.87 -11.02
N LYS A 23 -1.56 4.13 -11.26
CA LYS A 23 -1.55 4.78 -12.57
C LYS A 23 -0.29 5.60 -12.76
N GLU A 24 0.26 5.50 -13.95
CA GLU A 24 1.39 6.29 -14.37
C GLU A 24 0.97 7.18 -15.55
N THR A 25 1.22 8.48 -15.42
CA THR A 25 1.11 9.46 -16.50
C THR A 25 2.51 9.92 -16.91
N LYS A 26 2.59 10.89 -17.83
CA LYS A 26 3.88 11.48 -18.21
C LYS A 26 4.64 11.99 -16.97
N ASN A 27 3.98 12.74 -16.10
CA ASN A 27 4.61 13.47 -15.02
C ASN A 27 4.32 12.92 -13.63
N LEU A 28 3.27 12.11 -13.48
CA LEU A 28 2.81 11.62 -12.17
C LEU A 28 2.79 10.10 -12.10
N ILE A 29 3.03 9.59 -10.89
CA ILE A 29 2.65 8.25 -10.48
C ILE A 29 1.65 8.42 -9.33
N ILE A 30 0.44 7.89 -9.50
CA ILE A 30 -0.63 7.93 -8.51
C ILE A 30 -0.94 6.49 -8.12
N GLY A 31 -1.01 6.20 -6.83
CA GLY A 31 -1.30 4.84 -6.41
C GLY A 31 -1.80 4.73 -4.98
N ALA A 32 -2.25 3.53 -4.64
CA ALA A 32 -2.65 3.16 -3.30
C ALA A 32 -2.28 1.71 -3.01
N VAL A 33 -1.87 1.41 -1.78
CA VAL A 33 -1.91 0.08 -1.21
C VAL A 33 -3.11 -0.02 -0.27
N LEU A 34 -3.74 -1.18 -0.24
CA LEU A 34 -5.03 -1.45 0.35
C LEU A 34 -4.92 -2.75 1.13
N ASP A 35 -5.13 -2.71 2.44
CA ASP A 35 -5.14 -3.89 3.29
C ASP A 35 -6.56 -4.14 3.82
N GLY A 36 -7.09 -5.32 3.57
CA GLY A 36 -8.43 -5.73 3.99
C GLY A 36 -8.43 -6.28 5.41
N CYS A 37 -9.40 -5.87 6.24
CA CYS A 37 -9.46 -6.26 7.64
C CYS A 37 -9.79 -7.75 7.84
N SER A 38 -8.86 -8.51 8.42
CA SER A 38 -8.97 -9.97 8.68
C SER A 38 -10.16 -10.36 9.56
N THR A 39 -10.73 -9.46 10.35
CA THR A 39 -11.93 -9.72 11.15
C THR A 39 -13.22 -9.75 10.32
N GLY A 40 -13.15 -9.30 9.07
CA GLY A 40 -14.27 -9.36 8.12
C GLY A 40 -14.49 -10.80 7.61
N LYS A 41 -15.74 -11.17 7.33
CA LYS A 41 -16.07 -12.49 6.80
C LYS A 41 -15.47 -12.74 5.40
N ASP A 42 -15.35 -11.68 4.60
CA ASP A 42 -14.78 -11.67 3.26
C ASP A 42 -13.74 -10.56 3.20
N SER A 43 -12.67 -10.69 3.96
CA SER A 43 -11.64 -9.66 4.22
C SER A 43 -11.01 -9.07 2.95
N HIS A 44 -10.78 -9.88 1.92
CA HIS A 44 -10.26 -9.42 0.62
C HIS A 44 -11.25 -8.57 -0.19
N PHE A 45 -12.55 -8.58 0.17
CA PHE A 45 -13.60 -7.90 -0.61
C PHE A 45 -13.44 -6.39 -0.58
N ALA A 46 -13.16 -5.80 0.58
CA ALA A 46 -13.03 -4.36 0.74
C ALA A 46 -11.85 -3.79 -0.09
N SER A 47 -10.68 -4.38 0.03
CA SER A 47 -9.48 -3.95 -0.72
C SER A 47 -9.67 -4.10 -2.24
N THR A 48 -10.32 -5.19 -2.67
CA THR A 48 -10.66 -5.43 -4.09
C THR A 48 -11.68 -4.42 -4.59
N LEU A 49 -12.73 -4.15 -3.83
CA LEU A 49 -13.73 -3.14 -4.18
C LEU A 49 -13.09 -1.76 -4.31
N PHE A 50 -12.29 -1.32 -3.33
CA PHE A 50 -11.65 -0.02 -3.36
C PHE A 50 -10.70 0.14 -4.55
N LYS A 51 -9.96 -0.90 -4.90
CA LYS A 51 -9.18 -0.91 -6.15
C LYS A 51 -10.03 -0.60 -7.38
N HIS A 52 -11.19 -1.27 -7.52
CA HIS A 52 -12.08 -1.03 -8.66
C HIS A 52 -12.72 0.36 -8.62
N LEU A 53 -13.06 0.86 -7.44
CA LEU A 53 -13.57 2.23 -7.28
C LEU A 53 -12.52 3.27 -7.65
N LEU A 54 -11.26 3.12 -7.23
CA LEU A 54 -10.15 3.99 -7.61
C LEU A 54 -9.91 3.98 -9.12
N GLU A 55 -10.01 2.82 -9.77
CA GLU A 55 -9.93 2.72 -11.23
C GLU A 55 -11.06 3.49 -11.92
N ARG A 56 -12.29 3.42 -11.40
CA ARG A 56 -13.44 4.17 -11.92
C ARG A 56 -13.24 5.67 -11.72
N ILE A 57 -12.86 6.09 -10.52
CA ILE A 57 -12.61 7.50 -10.16
C ILE A 57 -11.57 8.10 -11.10
N HIS A 58 -10.46 7.39 -11.34
CA HIS A 58 -9.41 7.85 -12.24
C HIS A 58 -9.93 8.11 -13.66
N LYS A 59 -10.73 7.19 -14.21
CA LYS A 59 -11.30 7.34 -15.56
C LYS A 59 -12.25 8.53 -15.69
N THR A 60 -12.93 8.88 -14.60
CA THR A 60 -13.91 9.98 -14.61
C THR A 60 -13.25 11.36 -14.51
N ASN A 61 -12.08 11.44 -13.82
CA ASN A 61 -11.47 12.72 -13.45
C ASN A 61 -10.07 12.93 -14.10
N TYR A 62 -9.74 12.21 -15.17
CA TYR A 62 -8.38 12.20 -15.74
C TYR A 62 -7.83 13.61 -16.05
N ASP A 63 -8.63 14.48 -16.67
CA ASP A 63 -8.20 15.83 -17.07
C ASP A 63 -7.96 16.79 -15.89
N TYR A 64 -8.51 16.48 -14.71
CA TYR A 64 -8.36 17.27 -13.50
C TYR A 64 -6.96 17.12 -12.90
N TYR A 65 -6.42 15.90 -12.89
CA TYR A 65 -5.20 15.57 -12.15
C TYR A 65 -3.93 16.24 -12.70
N GLU A 66 -3.91 16.60 -13.97
CA GLU A 66 -2.73 17.28 -14.55
C GLU A 66 -2.57 18.73 -14.09
N ARG A 67 -3.58 19.32 -13.44
CA ARG A 67 -3.62 20.73 -13.06
C ARG A 67 -3.52 20.96 -11.55
N GLU A 68 -3.64 19.91 -10.76
CA GLU A 68 -3.70 20.01 -9.30
C GLU A 68 -2.35 19.68 -8.64
N SER A 69 -2.20 20.15 -7.40
CA SER A 69 -1.09 19.75 -6.54
C SER A 69 -1.19 18.27 -6.16
N SER A 70 -0.07 17.62 -5.86
CA SER A 70 -0.06 16.21 -5.41
C SER A 70 -0.99 15.97 -4.22
N LEU A 71 -1.08 16.92 -3.31
CA LEU A 71 -1.96 16.87 -2.14
C LEU A 71 -3.43 16.99 -2.54
N GLY A 72 -3.78 17.94 -3.42
CA GLY A 72 -5.13 18.12 -3.93
C GLY A 72 -5.63 16.86 -4.66
N ILE A 73 -4.74 16.22 -5.42
CA ILE A 73 -5.06 14.95 -6.08
C ILE A 73 -5.44 13.87 -5.07
N ILE A 74 -4.63 13.66 -4.01
CA ILE A 74 -4.92 12.66 -2.96
C ILE A 74 -6.28 12.94 -2.31
N GLU A 75 -6.54 14.20 -1.97
CA GLU A 75 -7.79 14.60 -1.31
C GLU A 75 -9.00 14.31 -2.19
N VAL A 76 -8.93 14.63 -3.48
CA VAL A 76 -10.01 14.33 -4.44
C VAL A 76 -10.26 12.82 -4.52
N TYR A 77 -9.22 11.99 -4.63
CA TYR A 77 -9.40 10.54 -4.66
C TYR A 77 -10.06 9.99 -3.39
N LEU A 78 -9.66 10.44 -2.22
CA LEU A 78 -10.26 9.99 -0.96
C LEU A 78 -11.71 10.47 -0.81
N TRP A 79 -12.02 11.68 -1.29
CA TRP A 79 -13.37 12.22 -1.34
C TRP A 79 -14.30 11.42 -2.24
N GLU A 80 -13.88 11.20 -3.46
CA GLU A 80 -14.62 10.41 -4.43
C GLU A 80 -14.78 8.96 -3.94
N LEU A 81 -13.72 8.38 -3.33
CA LEU A 81 -13.79 7.04 -2.77
C LEU A 81 -14.80 6.95 -1.62
N TRP A 82 -14.87 7.98 -0.75
CA TRP A 82 -15.90 8.08 0.28
C TRP A 82 -17.30 8.16 -0.34
N GLY A 83 -17.51 9.03 -1.33
CA GLY A 83 -18.81 9.22 -1.97
C GLY A 83 -19.32 7.97 -2.67
N VAL A 84 -18.49 7.40 -3.55
CA VAL A 84 -18.85 6.18 -4.30
C VAL A 84 -18.93 4.96 -3.39
N GLY A 85 -18.07 4.85 -2.37
CA GLY A 85 -18.12 3.78 -1.38
C GLY A 85 -19.44 3.78 -0.59
N ARG A 86 -19.91 4.97 -0.20
CA ARG A 86 -21.23 5.17 0.43
C ARG A 86 -22.38 4.71 -0.48
N GLU A 87 -22.34 5.11 -1.75
CA GLU A 87 -23.36 4.69 -2.73
C GLU A 87 -23.39 3.16 -2.89
N VAL A 88 -22.24 2.52 -3.05
CA VAL A 88 -22.13 1.07 -3.19
C VAL A 88 -22.62 0.35 -1.92
N LYS A 89 -22.27 0.85 -0.74
CA LYS A 89 -22.78 0.33 0.54
C LYS A 89 -24.29 0.29 0.56
N GLN A 90 -24.95 1.37 0.14
CA GLN A 90 -26.43 1.48 0.13
C GLN A 90 -27.04 0.59 -0.94
N LEU A 91 -26.54 0.65 -2.18
CA LEU A 91 -27.09 -0.12 -3.30
C LEU A 91 -26.99 -1.63 -3.10
N CYS A 92 -25.89 -2.11 -2.51
CA CYS A 92 -25.64 -3.53 -2.31
C CYS A 92 -26.03 -4.01 -0.90
N SER A 93 -26.59 -3.14 -0.06
CA SER A 93 -26.94 -3.44 1.35
C SER A 93 -25.78 -4.05 2.15
N LEU A 94 -24.55 -3.51 1.93
CA LEU A 94 -23.34 -3.99 2.59
C LEU A 94 -23.29 -3.51 4.03
N SER A 95 -22.82 -4.39 4.93
CA SER A 95 -22.47 -3.99 6.29
C SER A 95 -21.17 -3.19 6.29
N GLU A 96 -20.92 -2.45 7.37
CA GLU A 96 -19.66 -1.75 7.56
C GLU A 96 -18.47 -2.72 7.54
N MET A 97 -18.60 -3.89 8.19
CA MET A 97 -17.59 -4.94 8.25
C MET A 97 -17.17 -5.49 6.88
N ASN A 98 -18.02 -5.37 5.85
CA ASN A 98 -17.67 -5.78 4.49
C ASN A 98 -16.77 -4.75 3.76
N LEU A 99 -16.55 -3.58 4.35
CA LEU A 99 -15.90 -2.45 3.69
C LEU A 99 -14.65 -1.94 4.44
N LEU A 100 -14.20 -2.72 5.44
CA LEU A 100 -13.01 -2.35 6.21
C LEU A 100 -11.75 -2.65 5.39
N SER A 101 -11.07 -1.60 4.98
CA SER A 101 -9.75 -1.64 4.36
C SER A 101 -8.97 -0.38 4.71
N THR A 102 -7.69 -0.52 4.98
CA THR A 102 -6.77 0.61 5.01
C THR A 102 -6.61 1.19 3.61
N VAL A 103 -6.19 2.43 3.50
CA VAL A 103 -5.85 3.09 2.24
C VAL A 103 -4.62 3.95 2.46
N VAL A 104 -3.47 3.52 1.98
CA VAL A 104 -2.27 4.37 1.92
C VAL A 104 -2.14 4.89 0.49
N MET A 105 -2.58 6.13 0.30
CA MET A 105 -2.60 6.74 -1.03
C MET A 105 -1.40 7.66 -1.22
N PHE A 106 -0.82 7.63 -2.43
CA PHE A 106 0.33 8.47 -2.77
C PHE A 106 0.23 9.07 -4.16
N VAL A 107 0.90 10.22 -4.31
CA VAL A 107 1.17 10.87 -5.60
C VAL A 107 2.65 11.24 -5.64
N TYR A 108 3.35 10.76 -6.65
CA TYR A 108 4.73 11.13 -6.94
C TYR A 108 4.81 11.96 -8.21
N ASN A 109 5.40 13.13 -8.11
CA ASN A 109 5.66 14.02 -9.24
C ASN A 109 7.10 13.80 -9.73
N LYS A 110 7.23 13.25 -10.94
CA LYS A 110 8.52 12.92 -11.56
C LYS A 110 9.35 14.14 -11.96
N GLU A 111 8.71 15.30 -12.17
CA GLU A 111 9.41 16.54 -12.54
C GLU A 111 9.99 17.24 -11.31
N THR A 112 9.24 17.29 -10.22
CA THR A 112 9.66 17.96 -8.99
C THR A 112 10.33 17.01 -8.00
N LEU A 113 10.34 15.69 -8.27
CA LEU A 113 10.83 14.63 -7.38
C LEU A 113 10.15 14.68 -6.00
N GLN A 114 8.90 15.09 -5.96
CA GLN A 114 8.11 15.20 -4.74
C GLN A 114 7.19 13.99 -4.60
N LEU A 115 7.20 13.36 -3.42
CA LEU A 115 6.27 12.31 -3.03
C LEU A 115 5.35 12.84 -1.93
N ALA A 116 4.05 12.81 -2.16
CA ALA A 116 3.02 13.04 -1.15
C ALA A 116 2.32 11.73 -0.81
N VAL A 117 2.10 11.46 0.48
CA VAL A 117 1.42 10.24 0.96
C VAL A 117 0.42 10.60 2.03
N LYS A 118 -0.78 10.00 1.97
CA LYS A 118 -1.81 10.13 3.00
C LYS A 118 -2.26 8.76 3.48
N PHE A 119 -2.33 8.59 4.80
CA PHE A 119 -2.68 7.36 5.46
C PHE A 119 -4.13 7.41 5.96
N VAL A 120 -4.92 6.41 5.62
CA VAL A 120 -6.21 6.11 6.21
C VAL A 120 -6.11 4.69 6.77
N GLY A 121 -5.76 4.58 8.06
CA GLY A 121 -5.35 3.34 8.71
C GLY A 121 -3.84 3.10 8.62
N ASP A 122 -3.42 1.87 8.93
CA ASP A 122 -2.02 1.48 9.08
C ASP A 122 -1.30 1.33 7.74
N GLY A 123 0.02 1.51 7.75
CA GLY A 123 0.87 1.35 6.59
C GLY A 123 2.27 1.92 6.76
N VAL A 124 3.14 1.61 5.81
CA VAL A 124 4.57 1.96 5.89
C VAL A 124 5.05 2.59 4.59
N VAL A 125 5.84 3.66 4.71
CA VAL A 125 6.50 4.31 3.57
C VAL A 125 8.00 4.34 3.81
N TYR A 126 8.75 4.00 2.79
CA TYR A 126 10.19 4.21 2.70
C TYR A 126 10.46 5.27 1.63
N ALA A 127 11.12 6.36 1.98
CA ALA A 127 11.54 7.40 1.05
C ALA A 127 13.04 7.67 1.20
N ASN A 128 13.80 7.48 0.12
CA ASN A 128 15.28 7.60 0.12
C ASN A 128 15.94 6.81 1.28
N GLY A 129 15.43 5.61 1.59
CA GLY A 129 15.93 4.72 2.65
C GLY A 129 15.50 5.06 4.08
N GLN A 130 14.74 6.12 4.29
CA GLN A 130 14.12 6.45 5.58
C GLN A 130 12.74 5.80 5.69
N GLU A 131 12.43 5.27 6.87
CA GLU A 131 11.17 4.59 7.18
C GLU A 131 10.20 5.53 7.90
N PHE A 132 8.94 5.48 7.47
CA PHE A 132 7.82 6.22 8.07
C PHE A 132 6.67 5.25 8.29
N VAL A 133 6.37 4.96 9.54
CA VAL A 133 5.29 4.04 9.94
C VAL A 133 4.08 4.85 10.40
N ASN A 134 2.90 4.52 9.91
CA ASN A 134 1.63 4.90 10.51
C ASN A 134 1.03 3.63 11.13
N ASP A 135 1.00 3.59 12.46
CA ASP A 135 0.45 2.49 13.25
C ASP A 135 -0.62 3.07 14.19
N GLU A 136 -1.85 2.63 14.02
CA GLU A 136 -3.01 3.01 14.84
C GLU A 136 -3.29 1.96 15.93
N ALA A 137 -2.26 1.23 16.37
CA ALA A 137 -2.28 0.27 17.47
C ALA A 137 -3.31 -0.86 17.26
N ASN A 138 -3.37 -1.45 16.08
CA ASN A 138 -4.34 -2.48 15.67
C ASN A 138 -5.82 -2.03 15.76
N GLN A 139 -6.07 -0.74 15.73
CA GLN A 139 -7.40 -0.15 15.67
C GLN A 139 -7.49 0.90 14.55
N PRO A 140 -7.26 0.50 13.28
CA PRO A 140 -7.27 1.44 12.17
C PRO A 140 -8.61 2.15 12.06
N ASN A 141 -8.57 3.46 11.86
CA ASN A 141 -9.77 4.26 11.63
C ASN A 141 -10.11 4.23 10.14
N TYR A 142 -10.83 3.21 9.73
CA TYR A 142 -11.17 2.96 8.33
C TYR A 142 -12.09 4.02 7.74
N LEU A 143 -11.94 4.30 6.44
CA LEU A 143 -12.82 5.20 5.68
C LEU A 143 -14.30 4.76 5.78
N ALA A 144 -14.55 3.46 5.83
CA ALA A 144 -15.89 2.87 5.90
C ALA A 144 -16.70 3.32 7.13
N TYR A 145 -16.04 3.60 8.26
CA TYR A 145 -16.69 4.12 9.47
C TYR A 145 -17.35 5.49 9.27
N HIS A 146 -16.98 6.17 8.17
CA HIS A 146 -17.45 7.51 7.83
C HIS A 146 -18.42 7.54 6.65
N PHE A 147 -18.79 6.39 6.06
CA PHE A 147 -19.74 6.34 4.93
C PHE A 147 -21.15 6.79 5.29
N GLU A 148 -21.56 6.67 6.55
CA GLU A 148 -22.89 7.13 7.01
C GLU A 148 -22.86 8.51 7.68
N LYS A 149 -21.68 9.13 7.78
CA LYS A 149 -21.52 10.45 8.36
C LYS A 149 -21.92 11.55 7.38
N SER A 150 -22.15 12.75 7.92
CA SER A 150 -22.36 13.93 7.09
C SER A 150 -21.11 14.27 6.26
N PHE A 151 -21.30 15.08 5.25
CA PHE A 151 -20.20 15.57 4.41
C PHE A 151 -19.12 16.27 5.25
N GLU A 152 -19.54 17.15 6.16
CA GLU A 152 -18.64 17.91 7.02
C GLU A 152 -17.83 17.00 7.98
N GLU A 153 -18.46 15.96 8.54
CA GLU A 153 -17.79 15.00 9.41
C GLU A 153 -16.76 14.16 8.62
N ALA A 154 -17.13 13.67 7.44
CA ALA A 154 -16.24 12.92 6.58
C ALA A 154 -15.06 13.80 6.09
N GLN A 155 -15.32 15.07 5.78
CA GLN A 155 -14.28 16.04 5.44
C GLN A 155 -13.29 16.25 6.57
N LYS A 156 -13.81 16.49 7.76
CA LYS A 156 -12.97 16.64 8.94
C LYS A 156 -12.13 15.40 9.18
N PHE A 157 -12.71 14.22 8.99
CA PHE A 157 -11.98 12.95 9.11
C PHE A 157 -10.86 12.85 8.08
N ILE A 158 -11.15 12.97 6.78
CA ILE A 158 -10.15 12.85 5.70
C ILE A 158 -9.04 13.88 5.90
N ASN A 159 -9.37 15.14 6.22
CA ASN A 159 -8.39 16.21 6.43
C ASN A 159 -7.51 15.96 7.67
N SER A 160 -8.03 15.29 8.70
CA SER A 160 -7.27 14.97 9.93
C SER A 160 -6.31 13.79 9.77
N ARG A 161 -6.40 13.03 8.69
CA ARG A 161 -5.53 11.87 8.48
C ARG A 161 -4.09 12.30 8.26
N ARG A 162 -3.16 11.50 8.82
CA ARG A 162 -1.73 11.75 8.69
C ARG A 162 -1.33 11.87 7.23
N MET A 163 -0.54 12.88 6.94
CA MET A 163 0.00 13.17 5.63
C MET A 163 1.47 13.50 5.74
N GLU A 164 2.26 12.95 4.81
CA GLU A 164 3.69 13.19 4.70
C GLU A 164 4.03 13.67 3.30
N THR A 165 5.02 14.56 3.20
CA THR A 165 5.55 15.04 1.93
C THR A 165 7.07 14.96 1.96
N PHE A 166 7.64 14.38 0.92
CA PHE A 166 9.07 14.15 0.79
C PHE A 166 9.58 14.83 -0.47
N GLU A 167 10.72 15.52 -0.36
CA GLU A 167 11.36 16.23 -1.45
C GLU A 167 12.59 15.45 -1.95
N ASN A 168 12.96 15.68 -3.22
CA ASN A 168 14.12 15.06 -3.86
C ASN A 168 14.12 13.53 -3.75
N VAL A 169 12.95 12.93 -3.93
CA VAL A 169 12.77 11.48 -3.82
C VAL A 169 13.17 10.80 -5.11
N VAL A 170 14.15 9.91 -5.04
CA VAL A 170 14.61 9.09 -6.17
C VAL A 170 14.31 7.61 -5.99
N ASP A 171 14.05 7.18 -4.75
CA ASP A 171 13.66 5.80 -4.40
C ASP A 171 12.59 5.86 -3.30
N PHE A 172 11.45 5.22 -3.54
CA PHE A 172 10.43 5.06 -2.52
C PHE A 172 9.70 3.73 -2.61
N SER A 173 9.18 3.28 -1.48
CA SER A 173 8.25 2.16 -1.39
C SER A 173 7.06 2.54 -0.54
N VAL A 174 5.85 2.20 -0.99
CA VAL A 174 4.61 2.30 -0.21
C VAL A 174 4.11 0.89 0.04
N CYS A 175 3.88 0.55 1.30
CA CYS A 175 3.62 -0.82 1.74
C CYS A 175 2.41 -0.88 2.68
N THR A 176 1.71 -2.01 2.67
CA THR A 176 0.85 -2.42 3.77
C THR A 176 1.70 -2.78 5.00
N ASP A 177 1.11 -2.87 6.18
CA ASP A 177 1.81 -3.19 7.43
C ASP A 177 2.39 -4.61 7.46
N GLY A 178 1.92 -5.51 6.59
CA GLY A 178 2.50 -6.82 6.37
C GLY A 178 4.01 -6.81 6.08
N ILE A 179 4.58 -5.65 5.65
CA ILE A 179 6.04 -5.47 5.51
C ILE A 179 6.79 -5.67 6.85
N GLN A 180 6.12 -5.47 7.98
CA GLN A 180 6.68 -5.63 9.31
C GLN A 180 6.50 -7.05 9.87
N SER A 181 5.80 -7.93 9.17
CA SER A 181 5.41 -9.27 9.63
C SER A 181 6.41 -10.38 9.34
N PHE A 182 7.63 -10.07 8.85
CA PHE A 182 8.65 -11.07 8.54
C PHE A 182 9.16 -11.81 9.76
N VAL A 183 9.22 -13.15 9.67
CA VAL A 183 9.84 -14.03 10.66
C VAL A 183 10.80 -14.99 9.96
N ASN A 184 12.02 -15.16 10.48
CA ASN A 184 12.93 -16.17 9.97
C ASN A 184 12.66 -17.51 10.64
N LEU A 185 12.31 -18.52 9.84
CA LEU A 185 11.90 -19.84 10.35
C LEU A 185 13.06 -20.65 10.96
N LYS A 186 14.31 -20.45 10.55
CA LYS A 186 15.48 -21.09 11.14
C LYS A 186 15.99 -20.38 12.39
N ASN A 187 15.92 -19.07 12.39
CA ASN A 187 16.36 -18.24 13.51
C ASN A 187 15.36 -17.11 13.80
N PRO A 188 14.30 -17.39 14.58
CA PRO A 188 13.27 -16.40 14.89
C PRO A 188 13.77 -15.16 15.64
N SER A 189 15.02 -15.14 16.13
CA SER A 189 15.62 -13.97 16.77
C SER A 189 16.33 -13.01 15.81
N LEU A 190 16.38 -13.34 14.51
CA LEU A 190 16.91 -12.42 13.51
C LEU A 190 15.97 -11.21 13.36
N ASP A 191 16.60 -10.04 13.23
CA ASP A 191 15.87 -8.80 13.01
C ASP A 191 15.12 -8.83 11.67
N PRO A 192 13.78 -8.73 11.65
CA PRO A 192 12.98 -8.65 10.43
C PRO A 192 13.45 -7.58 9.45
N LYS A 193 14.10 -6.54 9.94
CA LYS A 193 14.65 -5.46 9.14
C LYS A 193 15.62 -5.94 8.06
N ILE A 194 16.29 -7.08 8.25
CA ILE A 194 17.16 -7.68 7.23
C ILE A 194 16.37 -7.98 5.95
N ALA A 195 15.22 -8.64 6.10
CA ALA A 195 14.34 -8.95 4.97
C ALA A 195 13.72 -7.69 4.35
N VAL A 196 13.27 -6.78 5.19
CA VAL A 196 12.68 -5.50 4.78
C VAL A 196 13.69 -4.67 3.99
N ASP A 197 14.88 -4.43 4.52
CA ASP A 197 15.91 -3.63 3.85
C ASP A 197 16.34 -4.25 2.51
N TYR A 198 16.35 -5.57 2.40
CA TYR A 198 16.60 -6.25 1.15
C TYR A 198 15.52 -5.99 0.09
N LEU A 199 14.26 -5.87 0.50
CA LEU A 199 13.17 -5.55 -0.44
C LEU A 199 13.16 -4.08 -0.84
N VAL A 200 13.30 -3.16 0.13
CA VAL A 200 13.01 -1.74 -0.07
C VAL A 200 14.24 -0.85 -0.27
N LYS A 201 15.46 -1.29 0.13
CA LYS A 201 16.70 -0.50 -0.02
C LYS A 201 17.68 -1.09 -1.02
N ASP A 202 17.76 -2.43 -1.10
CA ASP A 202 18.69 -3.08 -2.03
C ASP A 202 18.31 -2.74 -3.49
N THR A 203 19.28 -2.27 -4.26
CA THR A 203 19.06 -1.80 -5.64
C THR A 203 19.25 -2.89 -6.70
N ARG A 204 19.65 -4.10 -6.32
CA ARG A 204 19.76 -5.22 -7.24
C ARG A 204 18.39 -5.54 -7.86
N TRP A 205 18.36 -5.78 -9.16
CA TRP A 205 17.14 -6.02 -9.97
C TRP A 205 16.10 -4.90 -9.93
N VAL A 206 16.45 -3.74 -9.42
CA VAL A 206 15.64 -2.54 -9.58
C VAL A 206 15.53 -2.24 -11.08
N GLY A 207 14.35 -1.89 -11.52
CA GLY A 207 14.10 -1.67 -12.93
C GLY A 207 13.73 -2.93 -13.75
N MET A 208 13.66 -4.10 -13.13
CA MET A 208 13.08 -5.30 -13.75
C MET A 208 11.63 -5.47 -13.31
N THR A 209 10.73 -5.74 -14.23
CA THR A 209 9.28 -5.94 -13.99
C THR A 209 8.98 -6.93 -12.85
N HIS A 210 9.87 -7.89 -12.61
CA HIS A 210 9.73 -8.90 -11.55
C HIS A 210 10.82 -8.82 -10.48
N GLY A 211 11.50 -7.68 -10.35
CA GLY A 211 12.64 -7.52 -9.43
C GLY A 211 12.28 -7.79 -7.97
N LEU A 212 11.20 -7.21 -7.47
CA LEU A 212 10.69 -7.47 -6.12
C LEU A 212 10.27 -8.94 -5.93
N GLY A 213 9.62 -9.54 -6.92
CA GLY A 213 9.24 -10.94 -6.88
C GLY A 213 10.44 -11.88 -6.76
N LYS A 214 11.55 -11.57 -7.47
CA LYS A 214 12.81 -12.34 -7.33
C LYS A 214 13.40 -12.20 -5.94
N LYS A 215 13.44 -10.99 -5.39
CA LYS A 215 13.93 -10.75 -4.03
C LYS A 215 13.10 -11.51 -3.00
N PHE A 216 11.78 -11.41 -3.09
CA PHE A 216 10.87 -12.14 -2.21
C PHE A 216 11.08 -13.66 -2.30
N ASN A 217 11.20 -14.21 -3.51
CA ASN A 217 11.47 -15.64 -3.69
C ASN A 217 12.82 -16.09 -3.09
N ILE A 218 13.83 -15.23 -3.08
CA ILE A 218 15.10 -15.50 -2.41
C ILE A 218 14.89 -15.55 -0.90
N LEU A 219 14.24 -14.55 -0.33
CA LEU A 219 13.96 -14.49 1.11
C LEU A 219 13.15 -15.69 1.60
N THR A 220 12.14 -16.11 0.84
CA THR A 220 11.23 -17.21 1.21
C THR A 220 11.73 -18.58 0.77
N ASN A 221 12.90 -18.66 0.13
CA ASN A 221 13.47 -19.93 -0.33
C ASN A 221 13.83 -20.84 0.86
N ARG A 222 13.32 -22.06 0.85
CA ARG A 222 13.57 -23.11 1.85
C ARG A 222 14.55 -24.19 1.35
N VAL A 223 15.05 -24.03 0.11
CA VAL A 223 15.98 -24.96 -0.52
C VAL A 223 17.31 -24.25 -0.70
N ASP A 224 18.38 -24.84 -0.23
CA ASP A 224 19.75 -24.26 -0.23
C ASP A 224 20.39 -24.23 -1.65
N GLU A 225 19.56 -24.02 -2.69
CA GLU A 225 19.99 -23.99 -4.10
C GLU A 225 20.99 -22.87 -4.40
N TYR A 226 20.94 -21.77 -3.64
CA TYR A 226 21.76 -20.57 -3.90
C TYR A 226 22.96 -20.41 -2.97
N LYS A 227 23.20 -21.34 -2.03
CA LYS A 227 24.27 -21.23 -0.99
C LYS A 227 24.25 -19.87 -0.28
N LEU A 228 23.06 -19.32 -0.08
CA LEU A 228 22.88 -18.06 0.64
C LEU A 228 22.97 -18.31 2.15
N SER A 229 23.42 -17.31 2.89
CA SER A 229 23.41 -17.38 4.36
C SER A 229 21.97 -17.55 4.88
N ASP A 230 21.80 -18.22 6.01
CA ASP A 230 20.49 -18.38 6.65
C ASP A 230 19.79 -17.03 6.95
N GLU A 231 20.55 -15.93 7.01
CA GLU A 231 20.05 -14.57 7.15
C GLU A 231 19.33 -14.06 5.90
N MET A 232 19.64 -14.58 4.71
CA MET A 232 19.09 -14.16 3.43
C MET A 232 17.99 -15.09 2.92
N CYS A 233 17.66 -16.15 3.61
CA CYS A 233 16.61 -17.09 3.23
C CYS A 233 15.85 -17.58 4.47
N TRP A 234 14.83 -18.41 4.26
CA TRP A 234 13.96 -18.95 5.32
C TRP A 234 13.03 -17.91 5.98
N TRP A 235 12.81 -16.77 5.33
CA TRP A 235 11.84 -15.79 5.80
C TRP A 235 10.41 -16.18 5.41
N GLU A 236 9.48 -15.84 6.26
CA GLU A 236 8.04 -15.99 6.03
C GLU A 236 7.33 -14.72 6.47
N ILE A 237 6.29 -14.32 5.74
CA ILE A 237 5.39 -13.26 6.16
C ILE A 237 4.24 -13.84 6.96
N GLN A 238 3.90 -13.22 8.06
CA GLN A 238 2.79 -13.63 8.93
C GLN A 238 1.50 -12.91 8.58
N ASP A 239 1.58 -11.84 7.81
CA ASP A 239 0.46 -11.09 7.27
C ASP A 239 0.64 -10.85 5.77
N ASP A 240 -0.46 -10.54 5.06
CA ASP A 240 -0.43 -10.26 3.63
C ASP A 240 0.44 -9.03 3.35
N LEU A 241 1.11 -9.03 2.22
CA LEU A 241 2.11 -8.02 1.90
C LEU A 241 1.89 -7.43 0.53
N THR A 242 1.68 -6.13 0.47
CA THR A 242 1.75 -5.35 -0.76
C THR A 242 2.84 -4.29 -0.69
N ILE A 243 3.67 -4.23 -1.73
CA ILE A 243 4.71 -3.21 -1.93
C ILE A 243 4.56 -2.63 -3.32
N ILE A 244 4.48 -1.30 -3.42
CA ILE A 244 4.71 -0.55 -4.65
C ILE A 244 6.04 0.18 -4.47
N ARG A 245 7.05 -0.16 -5.26
CA ARG A 245 8.37 0.48 -5.23
C ARG A 245 8.66 1.20 -6.54
N TYR A 246 9.08 2.44 -6.44
CA TYR A 246 9.66 3.22 -7.52
C TYR A 246 11.13 3.49 -7.23
N HIS A 247 11.94 3.37 -8.26
CA HIS A 247 13.34 3.79 -8.24
C HIS A 247 13.68 4.47 -9.55
N ASP A 248 14.28 5.65 -9.46
CA ASP A 248 14.82 6.33 -10.63
C ASP A 248 16.18 5.72 -11.00
N THR A 249 16.29 5.24 -12.23
CA THR A 249 17.56 4.73 -12.78
C THR A 249 18.21 5.84 -13.58
N VAL A 250 18.71 6.88 -12.89
CA VAL A 250 19.54 7.88 -13.53
C VAL A 250 20.88 7.28 -13.95
#